data_128828ad761af8b476aa549f22e8cca6
#
_entry.id   128828ad761af8b476aa549f22e8cca6
#
_cell.length_a   1.000
_cell.length_b   1.000
_cell.length_c   1.000
_cell.angle_alpha   90.00
_cell.angle_beta   90.00
_cell.angle_gamma   90.00
#
_symmetry.space_group_name_H-M   'P 1'
#
loop_
_entity.id
_entity.type
_entity.pdbx_description
1 polymer ?
#
loop_
_entity_poly.entity_id
_entity_poly.type
_entity_poly.pdbx_seq_one_letter_code
_entity_poly.pdbx_strand_id
1 'polypeptide(L)'
;MYTLSELQQMIFIDIETSTQKQTFQEIIDENPALEEYWNIKTTQLIENQPETLKDFTDPHKMWSRMAGLYPEWGKIVCISFGQIKFDETGFPNDFKAMSFHGTDEKQMLKDFAQTAAKICQKYPKMKWVGHNIKGFDLPYIIKRSLINSVSVPSAFHLHKQKPWENCLLDTQDVWKFGGWNSAKLGLISELLGIPSPKDAMSGPEVNEYYWDGRLDEIKTYCE
;
A
#
# COMPACT_ATOMS: atom_id res chain seq x y z
N MET A 1 12.83 -22.47 6.23
CA MET A 1 12.33 -22.54 4.85
C MET A 1 10.81 -22.82 4.96
N TYR A 2 9.99 -22.12 4.18
CA TYR A 2 8.53 -22.37 4.18
C TYR A 2 8.22 -23.69 3.49
N THR A 3 7.27 -24.43 4.01
CA THR A 3 6.71 -25.62 3.37
C THR A 3 5.77 -25.24 2.23
N LEU A 4 5.49 -26.17 1.31
CA LEU A 4 4.52 -25.93 0.25
C LEU A 4 3.14 -25.56 0.80
N SER A 5 2.71 -26.21 1.89
CA SER A 5 1.44 -25.90 2.55
C SER A 5 1.38 -24.46 3.11
N GLU A 6 2.50 -23.94 3.60
CA GLU A 6 2.59 -22.54 4.07
C GLU A 6 2.59 -21.57 2.90
N LEU A 7 3.32 -21.88 1.81
CA LEU A 7 3.34 -21.04 0.59
C LEU A 7 1.94 -20.95 -0.05
N GLN A 8 1.19 -22.06 -0.06
CA GLN A 8 -0.19 -22.08 -0.57
C GLN A 8 -1.18 -21.26 0.26
N GLN A 9 -0.82 -20.87 1.47
CA GLN A 9 -1.62 -20.03 2.36
C GLN A 9 -1.12 -18.57 2.41
N MET A 10 -0.20 -18.19 1.54
CA MET A 10 0.25 -16.80 1.40
C MET A 10 -0.67 -16.03 0.47
N ILE A 11 -1.12 -14.87 0.93
CA ILE A 11 -1.88 -13.91 0.14
C ILE A 11 -1.01 -12.66 0.01
N PHE A 12 -0.57 -12.38 -1.19
CA PHE A 12 0.20 -11.19 -1.51
C PHE A 12 -0.74 -9.99 -1.60
N ILE A 13 -0.32 -8.84 -1.11
CA ILE A 13 -1.11 -7.61 -1.12
C ILE A 13 -0.21 -6.42 -1.40
N ASP A 14 -0.72 -5.48 -2.17
CA ASP A 14 -0.15 -4.18 -2.45
C ASP A 14 -1.24 -3.13 -2.58
N ILE A 15 -0.93 -1.85 -2.34
CA ILE A 15 -1.86 -0.74 -2.53
C ILE A 15 -1.25 0.37 -3.37
N GLU A 16 -2.11 1.05 -4.12
CA GLU A 16 -1.76 2.30 -4.74
C GLU A 16 -2.57 3.47 -4.16
N THR A 17 -1.89 4.60 -4.01
CA THR A 17 -2.44 5.77 -3.32
C THR A 17 -2.31 7.03 -4.16
N SER A 18 -3.25 7.95 -3.97
CA SER A 18 -3.26 9.27 -4.58
C SER A 18 -3.57 10.34 -3.54
N THR A 19 -3.47 11.60 -3.89
CA THR A 19 -3.94 12.70 -3.05
C THR A 19 -5.45 12.64 -2.86
N GLN A 20 -5.94 13.06 -1.70
CA GLN A 20 -7.38 13.04 -1.40
C GLN A 20 -8.19 13.97 -2.32
N LYS A 21 -7.60 15.11 -2.71
CA LYS A 21 -8.09 16.07 -3.70
C LYS A 21 -7.03 16.33 -4.74
N GLN A 22 -7.43 16.78 -5.91
CA GLN A 22 -6.47 17.07 -6.98
C GLN A 22 -5.52 18.21 -6.59
N THR A 23 -6.03 19.23 -5.94
CA THR A 23 -5.27 20.39 -5.48
C THR A 23 -5.36 20.57 -3.96
N PHE A 24 -4.37 21.21 -3.37
CA PHE A 24 -4.41 21.60 -1.96
C PHE A 24 -5.47 22.66 -1.69
N GLN A 25 -5.76 23.54 -2.66
CA GLN A 25 -6.81 24.54 -2.52
C GLN A 25 -8.18 23.94 -2.26
N GLU A 26 -8.53 22.81 -2.90
CA GLU A 26 -9.79 22.13 -2.65
C GLU A 26 -9.92 21.60 -1.21
N ILE A 27 -8.80 21.24 -0.57
CA ILE A 27 -8.80 20.87 0.85
C ILE A 27 -9.07 22.09 1.73
N ILE A 28 -8.44 23.23 1.43
CA ILE A 28 -8.62 24.49 2.17
C ILE A 28 -10.08 24.97 2.04
N ASP A 29 -10.64 24.89 0.83
CA ASP A 29 -12.02 25.30 0.55
C ASP A 29 -13.05 24.48 1.32
N GLU A 30 -12.78 23.17 1.51
CA GLU A 30 -13.65 22.27 2.31
C GLU A 30 -13.43 22.42 3.81
N ASN A 31 -12.18 22.58 4.25
CA ASN A 31 -11.84 22.71 5.67
C ASN A 31 -10.58 23.58 5.85
N PRO A 32 -10.75 24.90 6.02
CA PRO A 32 -9.63 25.84 6.18
C PRO A 32 -8.68 25.51 7.34
N ALA A 33 -9.17 24.84 8.37
CA ALA A 33 -8.33 24.46 9.52
C ALA A 33 -7.19 23.47 9.13
N LEU A 34 -7.32 22.76 8.01
CA LEU A 34 -6.29 21.82 7.54
C LEU A 34 -5.08 22.51 6.90
N GLU A 35 -5.19 23.78 6.53
CA GLU A 35 -4.10 24.53 5.91
C GLU A 35 -2.87 24.60 6.84
N GLU A 36 -3.07 24.96 8.10
CA GLU A 36 -1.99 25.05 9.08
C GLU A 36 -1.28 23.70 9.27
N TYR A 37 -2.05 22.60 9.37
CA TYR A 37 -1.49 21.26 9.56
C TYR A 37 -0.64 20.81 8.35
N TRP A 38 -1.09 21.12 7.14
CA TRP A 38 -0.31 20.79 5.93
C TRP A 38 0.95 21.65 5.82
N ASN A 39 0.89 22.93 6.16
CA ASN A 39 2.06 23.82 6.19
C ASN A 39 3.12 23.32 7.19
N ILE A 40 2.70 22.92 8.40
CA ILE A 40 3.60 22.29 9.38
C ILE A 40 4.21 21.01 8.80
N LYS A 41 3.38 20.16 8.18
CA LYS A 41 3.85 18.92 7.56
C LYS A 41 4.86 19.18 6.44
N THR A 42 4.62 20.15 5.59
CA THR A 42 5.54 20.55 4.52
C THR A 42 6.90 20.97 5.07
N THR A 43 6.91 21.78 6.13
CA THR A 43 8.15 22.19 6.80
C THR A 43 8.93 20.98 7.31
N GLN A 44 8.27 20.07 8.04
CA GLN A 44 8.89 18.84 8.55
C GLN A 44 9.45 17.95 7.42
N LEU A 45 8.76 17.86 6.30
CA LEU A 45 9.22 17.07 5.15
C LEU A 45 10.50 17.63 4.56
N ILE A 46 10.58 18.96 4.41
CA ILE A 46 11.78 19.62 3.90
C ILE A 46 12.95 19.44 4.87
N GLU A 47 12.73 19.62 6.17
CA GLU A 47 13.76 19.42 7.20
C GLU A 47 14.31 17.99 7.21
N ASN A 48 13.46 16.99 7.02
CA ASN A 48 13.86 15.58 7.01
C ASN A 48 14.52 15.13 5.69
N GLN A 49 14.25 15.81 4.57
CA GLN A 49 14.75 15.45 3.24
C GLN A 49 15.17 16.72 2.43
N PRO A 50 16.11 17.52 2.97
CA PRO A 50 16.43 18.83 2.41
C PRO A 50 16.95 18.74 0.96
N GLU A 51 17.78 17.75 0.65
CA GLU A 51 18.34 17.61 -0.70
C GLU A 51 17.33 17.18 -1.76
N THR A 52 16.29 16.42 -1.34
CA THR A 52 15.28 15.88 -2.25
C THR A 52 14.10 16.84 -2.45
N LEU A 53 13.76 17.60 -1.41
CA LEU A 53 12.53 18.41 -1.37
C LEU A 53 12.79 19.93 -1.36
N LYS A 54 14.04 20.38 -1.52
CA LYS A 54 14.41 21.82 -1.52
C LYS A 54 13.63 22.67 -2.55
N ASP A 55 13.25 22.06 -3.66
CA ASP A 55 12.51 22.75 -4.74
C ASP A 55 10.99 22.74 -4.53
N PHE A 56 10.50 22.05 -3.48
CA PHE A 56 9.09 21.91 -3.14
C PHE A 56 8.70 22.69 -1.89
N THR A 57 9.23 23.92 -1.73
CA THR A 57 8.92 24.78 -0.56
C THR A 57 7.50 25.32 -0.55
N ASP A 58 6.85 25.34 -1.71
CA ASP A 58 5.44 25.73 -1.85
C ASP A 58 4.54 24.56 -1.40
N PRO A 59 3.66 24.74 -0.39
CA PRO A 59 2.73 23.70 0.07
C PRO A 59 1.84 23.11 -1.02
N HIS A 60 1.46 23.89 -2.03
CA HIS A 60 0.66 23.42 -3.16
C HIS A 60 1.45 22.46 -4.07
N LYS A 61 2.73 22.74 -4.32
CA LYS A 61 3.60 21.81 -5.05
C LYS A 61 3.94 20.57 -4.23
N MET A 62 4.16 20.73 -2.93
CA MET A 62 4.40 19.61 -2.01
C MET A 62 3.19 18.67 -1.96
N TRP A 63 1.97 19.21 -2.09
CA TRP A 63 0.74 18.42 -2.08
C TRP A 63 0.76 17.34 -3.15
N SER A 64 0.88 17.70 -4.40
CA SER A 64 0.89 16.74 -5.53
C SER A 64 2.01 15.70 -5.42
N ARG A 65 3.14 16.10 -4.82
CA ARG A 65 4.33 15.25 -4.69
C ARG A 65 4.25 14.24 -3.54
N MET A 66 3.71 14.66 -2.39
CA MET A 66 3.90 13.94 -1.13
C MET A 66 2.59 13.52 -0.44
N ALA A 67 1.48 14.24 -0.66
CA ALA A 67 0.27 14.02 0.14
C ALA A 67 -0.29 12.59 0.01
N GLY A 68 -0.20 11.99 -1.16
CA GLY A 68 -0.63 10.60 -1.39
C GLY A 68 0.12 9.56 -0.54
N LEU A 69 1.32 9.88 -0.03
CA LEU A 69 2.09 8.96 0.83
C LEU A 69 1.60 8.94 2.28
N TYR A 70 0.73 9.84 2.66
CA TYR A 70 0.24 9.97 4.05
C TYR A 70 -1.26 9.75 4.11
N PRO A 71 -1.74 8.76 4.87
CA PRO A 71 -3.16 8.40 4.92
C PRO A 71 -4.07 9.52 5.45
N GLU A 72 -3.52 10.51 6.13
CA GLU A 72 -4.24 11.70 6.59
C GLU A 72 -4.58 12.66 5.44
N TRP A 73 -3.78 12.63 4.35
CA TRP A 73 -3.83 13.55 3.21
C TRP A 73 -4.13 12.89 1.87
N GLY A 74 -3.88 11.59 1.79
CA GLY A 74 -4.13 10.79 0.61
C GLY A 74 -5.38 9.92 0.74
N LYS A 75 -5.59 9.11 -0.28
CA LYS A 75 -6.60 8.05 -0.35
C LYS A 75 -6.05 6.84 -1.07
N ILE A 76 -6.66 5.68 -0.84
CA ILE A 76 -6.35 4.47 -1.60
C ILE A 76 -7.16 4.50 -2.90
N VAL A 77 -6.51 4.17 -4.01
CA VAL A 77 -7.12 4.14 -5.35
C VAL A 77 -7.13 2.73 -5.95
N CYS A 78 -6.26 1.85 -5.44
CA CYS A 78 -6.26 0.42 -5.76
C CYS A 78 -5.81 -0.38 -4.54
N ILE A 79 -6.42 -1.55 -4.33
CA ILE A 79 -5.96 -2.60 -3.43
C ILE A 79 -5.91 -3.88 -4.25
N SER A 80 -4.73 -4.42 -4.49
CA SER A 80 -4.54 -5.70 -5.17
C SER A 80 -4.12 -6.76 -4.19
N PHE A 81 -4.61 -7.97 -4.37
CA PHE A 81 -4.13 -9.13 -3.64
C PHE A 81 -4.26 -10.39 -4.47
N GLY A 82 -3.37 -11.33 -4.22
CA GLY A 82 -3.31 -12.53 -5.02
C GLY A 82 -2.64 -13.71 -4.33
N GLN A 83 -2.67 -14.83 -4.99
CA GLN A 83 -2.16 -16.10 -4.49
C GLN A 83 -1.44 -16.86 -5.58
N ILE A 84 -0.27 -17.42 -5.25
CA ILE A 84 0.45 -18.34 -6.12
C ILE A 84 -0.33 -19.65 -6.20
N LYS A 85 -0.47 -20.17 -7.42
CA LYS A 85 -0.94 -21.52 -7.69
C LYS A 85 0.25 -22.43 -7.93
N PHE A 86 0.14 -23.67 -7.48
CA PHE A 86 1.16 -24.68 -7.61
C PHE A 86 0.58 -25.86 -8.39
N ASP A 87 1.41 -26.48 -9.22
CA ASP A 87 1.07 -27.72 -9.91
C ASP A 87 1.12 -28.93 -8.97
N GLU A 88 0.85 -30.11 -9.53
CA GLU A 88 0.85 -31.38 -8.77
C GLU A 88 2.23 -31.75 -8.22
N THR A 89 3.31 -31.20 -8.79
CA THR A 89 4.69 -31.43 -8.35
C THR A 89 5.14 -30.44 -7.28
N GLY A 90 4.31 -29.40 -7.00
CA GLY A 90 4.59 -28.35 -6.01
C GLY A 90 5.39 -27.18 -6.56
N PHE A 91 5.51 -27.06 -7.91
CA PHE A 91 6.12 -25.87 -8.51
C PHE A 91 5.07 -24.76 -8.75
N PRO A 92 5.47 -23.47 -8.57
CA PRO A 92 4.62 -22.35 -8.95
C PRO A 92 4.31 -22.39 -10.45
N ASN A 93 3.04 -22.35 -10.82
CA ASN A 93 2.62 -22.42 -12.22
C ASN A 93 1.69 -21.29 -12.65
N ASP A 94 1.11 -20.55 -11.73
CA ASP A 94 0.20 -19.43 -12.01
C ASP A 94 0.13 -18.49 -10.82
N PHE A 95 -0.27 -17.23 -11.04
CA PHE A 95 -0.59 -16.26 -10.02
C PHE A 95 -1.98 -15.68 -10.29
N LYS A 96 -2.88 -15.80 -9.33
CA LYS A 96 -4.22 -15.23 -9.44
C LYS A 96 -4.30 -13.97 -8.60
N ALA A 97 -4.45 -12.83 -9.28
CA ALA A 97 -4.69 -11.53 -8.65
C ALA A 97 -6.18 -11.16 -8.71
N MET A 98 -6.58 -10.32 -7.78
CA MET A 98 -7.86 -9.63 -7.72
C MET A 98 -7.61 -8.23 -7.16
N SER A 99 -8.26 -7.22 -7.76
CA SER A 99 -8.11 -5.84 -7.36
C SER A 99 -9.46 -5.18 -7.08
N PHE A 100 -9.47 -4.34 -6.07
CA PHE A 100 -10.48 -3.32 -5.86
C PHE A 100 -9.86 -1.98 -6.24
N HIS A 101 -10.45 -1.26 -7.19
CA HIS A 101 -9.96 0.02 -7.67
C HIS A 101 -11.12 0.94 -8.01
N GLY A 102 -10.92 2.24 -8.00
CA GLY A 102 -11.96 3.19 -8.35
C GLY A 102 -11.86 4.52 -7.62
N THR A 103 -12.91 5.32 -7.77
CA THR A 103 -13.01 6.66 -7.17
C THR A 103 -13.73 6.67 -5.82
N ASP A 104 -14.56 5.67 -5.53
CA ASP A 104 -15.25 5.50 -4.24
C ASP A 104 -14.39 4.65 -3.29
N GLU A 105 -13.46 5.32 -2.60
CA GLU A 105 -12.59 4.68 -1.61
C GLU A 105 -13.36 3.96 -0.51
N LYS A 106 -14.46 4.53 -0.05
CA LYS A 106 -15.26 3.94 1.03
C LYS A 106 -15.87 2.61 0.63
N GLN A 107 -16.41 2.52 -0.58
CA GLN A 107 -16.98 1.27 -1.10
C GLN A 107 -15.87 0.23 -1.32
N MET A 108 -14.74 0.64 -1.91
CA MET A 108 -13.59 -0.22 -2.13
C MET A 108 -13.05 -0.82 -0.82
N LEU A 109 -12.91 0.00 0.23
CA LEU A 109 -12.49 -0.46 1.55
C LEU A 109 -13.48 -1.44 2.19
N LYS A 110 -14.80 -1.24 1.99
CA LYS A 110 -15.82 -2.20 2.46
C LYS A 110 -15.72 -3.55 1.76
N ASP A 111 -15.58 -3.54 0.44
CA ASP A 111 -15.49 -4.75 -0.37
C ASP A 111 -14.21 -5.53 -0.05
N PHE A 112 -13.08 -4.82 0.09
CA PHE A 112 -11.84 -5.39 0.58
C PHE A 112 -12.00 -6.00 1.97
N ALA A 113 -12.55 -5.26 2.93
CA ALA A 113 -12.70 -5.73 4.31
C ALA A 113 -13.56 -7.00 4.40
N GLN A 114 -14.66 -7.07 3.64
CA GLN A 114 -15.51 -8.27 3.56
C GLN A 114 -14.76 -9.46 2.97
N THR A 115 -13.98 -9.22 1.91
CA THR A 115 -13.21 -10.27 1.25
C THR A 115 -12.07 -10.75 2.12
N ALA A 116 -11.33 -9.85 2.75
CA ALA A 116 -10.26 -10.18 3.69
C ALA A 116 -10.78 -10.99 4.88
N ALA A 117 -11.96 -10.64 5.43
CA ALA A 117 -12.58 -11.41 6.51
C ALA A 117 -12.92 -12.85 6.09
N LYS A 118 -13.47 -13.03 4.88
CA LYS A 118 -13.76 -14.37 4.32
C LYS A 118 -12.49 -15.20 4.12
N ILE A 119 -11.42 -14.57 3.62
CA ILE A 119 -10.11 -15.23 3.43
C ILE A 119 -9.55 -15.67 4.78
N CYS A 120 -9.51 -14.78 5.78
CA CYS A 120 -9.02 -15.09 7.12
C CYS A 120 -9.83 -16.23 7.78
N GLN A 121 -11.14 -16.26 7.58
CA GLN A 121 -12.00 -17.34 8.09
C GLN A 121 -11.71 -18.68 7.42
N LYS A 122 -11.52 -18.68 6.10
CA LYS A 122 -11.24 -19.88 5.30
C LYS A 122 -9.85 -20.45 5.56
N TYR A 123 -8.86 -19.57 5.78
CA TYR A 123 -7.47 -19.93 5.95
C TYR A 123 -6.90 -19.36 7.26
N PRO A 124 -7.17 -19.99 8.43
CA PRO A 124 -6.79 -19.43 9.73
C PRO A 124 -5.28 -19.26 9.96
N LYS A 125 -4.45 -19.97 9.19
CA LYS A 125 -2.97 -19.91 9.28
C LYS A 125 -2.33 -19.12 8.15
N MET A 126 -3.13 -18.43 7.33
CA MET A 126 -2.62 -17.64 6.21
C MET A 126 -1.69 -16.50 6.66
N LYS A 127 -0.84 -16.07 5.75
CA LYS A 127 -0.03 -14.86 5.88
C LYS A 127 -0.39 -13.86 4.80
N TRP A 128 -0.61 -12.61 5.20
CA TRP A 128 -0.58 -11.48 4.28
C TRP A 128 0.88 -11.13 4.02
N VAL A 129 1.25 -11.09 2.75
CA VAL A 129 2.64 -10.90 2.31
C VAL A 129 2.72 -9.61 1.49
N GLY A 130 3.69 -8.76 1.79
CA GLY A 130 3.97 -7.56 1.02
C GLY A 130 5.37 -7.04 1.31
N HIS A 131 5.83 -6.07 0.52
CA HIS A 131 7.12 -5.45 0.72
C HIS A 131 6.96 -4.11 1.44
N ASN A 132 7.44 -4.02 2.67
CA ASN A 132 7.17 -2.90 3.59
C ASN A 132 5.69 -2.80 4.01
N ILE A 133 4.96 -3.91 3.96
CA ILE A 133 3.53 -3.97 4.29
C ILE A 133 3.24 -3.48 5.72
N LYS A 134 4.15 -3.71 6.66
CA LYS A 134 4.03 -3.25 8.05
C LYS A 134 4.25 -1.75 8.20
N GLY A 135 5.08 -1.17 7.34
CA GLY A 135 5.42 0.25 7.37
C GLY A 135 4.47 1.12 6.54
N PHE A 136 3.84 0.57 5.51
CA PHE A 136 3.03 1.35 4.59
C PHE A 136 1.61 0.79 4.39
N ASP A 137 1.45 -0.29 3.65
CA ASP A 137 0.15 -0.74 3.14
C ASP A 137 -0.88 -0.95 4.23
N LEU A 138 -0.55 -1.74 5.23
CA LEU A 138 -1.51 -2.10 6.26
C LEU A 138 -1.85 -0.92 7.18
N PRO A 139 -0.90 -0.14 7.71
CA PRO A 139 -1.21 1.09 8.44
C PRO A 139 -2.06 2.06 7.62
N TYR A 140 -1.81 2.16 6.32
CA TYR A 140 -2.57 3.02 5.41
C TYR A 140 -4.02 2.54 5.29
N ILE A 141 -4.25 1.26 5.00
CA ILE A 141 -5.59 0.64 4.93
C ILE A 141 -6.35 0.86 6.25
N ILE A 142 -5.71 0.61 7.40
CA ILE A 142 -6.35 0.76 8.71
C ILE A 142 -6.78 2.20 8.95
N LYS A 143 -5.88 3.17 8.75
CA LYS A 143 -6.16 4.59 8.97
C LYS A 143 -7.25 5.09 8.01
N ARG A 144 -7.17 4.75 6.72
CA ARG A 144 -8.22 5.12 5.75
C ARG A 144 -9.55 4.47 6.07
N SER A 145 -9.55 3.23 6.56
CA SER A 145 -10.78 2.59 7.03
C SER A 145 -11.41 3.35 8.21
N LEU A 146 -10.62 3.80 9.18
CA LEU A 146 -11.10 4.61 10.31
C LEU A 146 -11.67 5.95 9.81
N ILE A 147 -10.95 6.67 8.94
CA ILE A 147 -11.39 7.95 8.37
C ILE A 147 -12.73 7.79 7.62
N ASN A 148 -12.90 6.69 6.88
CA ASN A 148 -14.10 6.38 6.11
C ASN A 148 -15.20 5.70 6.94
N SER A 149 -14.98 5.46 8.25
CA SER A 149 -15.92 4.72 9.13
C SER A 149 -16.24 3.32 8.61
N VAL A 150 -15.20 2.61 8.12
CA VAL A 150 -15.27 1.23 7.66
C VAL A 150 -14.62 0.32 8.71
N SER A 151 -15.27 -0.80 9.02
CA SER A 151 -14.74 -1.79 9.96
C SER A 151 -13.54 -2.52 9.37
N VAL A 152 -12.46 -2.61 10.14
CA VAL A 152 -11.25 -3.34 9.79
C VAL A 152 -11.35 -4.78 10.27
N PRO A 153 -10.98 -5.80 9.47
CA PRO A 153 -10.94 -7.18 9.93
C PRO A 153 -10.08 -7.35 11.19
N SER A 154 -10.51 -8.20 12.11
CA SER A 154 -9.80 -8.42 13.39
C SER A 154 -8.35 -8.89 13.20
N ALA A 155 -8.06 -9.59 12.10
CA ALA A 155 -6.72 -10.01 11.73
C ALA A 155 -5.74 -8.83 11.55
N PHE A 156 -6.23 -7.63 11.26
CA PHE A 156 -5.43 -6.41 11.10
C PHE A 156 -5.33 -5.58 12.38
N HIS A 157 -5.93 -6.01 13.48
CA HIS A 157 -5.79 -5.33 14.78
C HIS A 157 -4.45 -5.69 15.45
N LEU A 158 -3.35 -5.36 14.79
CA LEU A 158 -1.99 -5.75 15.18
C LEU A 158 -1.59 -5.33 16.60
N HIS A 159 -2.14 -4.20 17.09
CA HIS A 159 -1.89 -3.69 18.45
C HIS A 159 -2.40 -4.62 19.57
N LYS A 160 -3.26 -5.60 19.23
CA LYS A 160 -3.79 -6.60 20.16
C LYS A 160 -3.10 -7.97 20.02
N GLN A 161 -2.19 -8.11 19.06
CA GLN A 161 -1.53 -9.38 18.75
C GLN A 161 -0.08 -9.37 19.23
N LYS A 162 0.36 -10.51 19.72
CA LYS A 162 1.79 -10.73 19.97
C LYS A 162 2.52 -10.89 18.62
N PRO A 163 3.83 -10.58 18.54
CA PRO A 163 4.57 -10.66 17.28
C PRO A 163 4.46 -12.00 16.54
N TRP A 164 4.34 -13.10 17.29
CA TRP A 164 4.22 -14.46 16.72
C TRP A 164 2.79 -14.86 16.32
N GLU A 165 1.79 -14.12 16.79
CA GLU A 165 0.37 -14.33 16.43
C GLU A 165 -0.01 -13.55 15.17
N ASN A 166 0.88 -12.70 14.72
CA ASN A 166 0.70 -11.80 13.61
C ASN A 166 0.66 -12.57 12.27
N CYS A 167 -0.35 -12.30 11.48
CA CYS A 167 -0.55 -12.92 10.17
C CYS A 167 0.23 -12.21 9.04
N LEU A 168 1.19 -11.33 9.34
CA LEU A 168 1.95 -10.59 8.34
C LEU A 168 3.33 -11.22 8.09
N LEU A 169 3.71 -11.24 6.83
CA LEU A 169 5.06 -11.52 6.36
C LEU A 169 5.54 -10.35 5.52
N ASP A 170 6.43 -9.56 6.06
CA ASP A 170 7.04 -8.44 5.37
C ASP A 170 8.34 -8.88 4.68
N THR A 171 8.35 -8.88 3.34
CA THR A 171 9.52 -9.31 2.58
C THR A 171 10.71 -8.35 2.74
N GLN A 172 10.48 -7.10 3.12
CA GLN A 172 11.56 -6.18 3.47
C GLN A 172 12.25 -6.61 4.78
N ASP A 173 11.49 -7.04 5.79
CA ASP A 173 12.05 -7.57 7.03
C ASP A 173 12.81 -8.88 6.79
N VAL A 174 12.28 -9.75 5.93
CA VAL A 174 12.97 -10.98 5.51
C VAL A 174 14.31 -10.64 4.86
N TRP A 175 14.35 -9.67 3.94
CA TRP A 175 15.58 -9.23 3.27
C TRP A 175 16.61 -8.65 4.23
N LYS A 176 16.17 -7.94 5.25
CA LYS A 176 17.06 -7.35 6.25
C LYS A 176 17.83 -8.38 7.08
N PHE A 177 17.32 -9.59 7.25
CA PHE A 177 17.92 -10.63 8.12
C PHE A 177 18.34 -10.10 9.50
N GLY A 178 17.55 -9.19 10.09
CA GLY A 178 17.86 -8.52 11.36
C GLY A 178 18.81 -7.32 11.25
N GLY A 179 19.29 -6.99 10.06
CA GLY A 179 20.10 -5.79 9.81
C GLY A 179 19.25 -4.51 9.73
N TRP A 180 19.93 -3.38 9.51
CA TRP A 180 19.32 -2.05 9.51
C TRP A 180 18.84 -1.58 8.12
N ASN A 181 19.55 -2.04 7.07
CA ASN A 181 19.34 -1.52 5.72
C ASN A 181 18.13 -2.17 5.05
N SER A 182 17.20 -1.34 4.61
CA SER A 182 16.13 -1.75 3.71
C SER A 182 16.57 -1.61 2.26
N ALA A 183 16.01 -2.43 1.38
CA ALA A 183 16.16 -2.30 -0.07
C ALA A 183 14.79 -2.22 -0.72
N LYS A 184 14.69 -1.47 -1.81
CA LYS A 184 13.46 -1.41 -2.62
C LYS A 184 13.23 -2.76 -3.31
N LEU A 185 11.98 -3.18 -3.46
CA LEU A 185 11.63 -4.44 -4.11
C LEU A 185 12.23 -4.55 -5.52
N GLY A 186 12.18 -3.47 -6.31
CA GLY A 186 12.78 -3.43 -7.66
C GLY A 186 14.28 -3.72 -7.67
N LEU A 187 15.04 -3.21 -6.69
CA LEU A 187 16.47 -3.54 -6.57
C LEU A 187 16.68 -5.02 -6.24
N ILE A 188 15.86 -5.55 -5.32
CA ILE A 188 15.95 -6.97 -4.94
C ILE A 188 15.62 -7.86 -6.15
N SER A 189 14.57 -7.53 -6.90
CA SER A 189 14.19 -8.26 -8.11
C SER A 189 15.31 -8.28 -9.14
N GLU A 190 15.93 -7.13 -9.40
CA GLU A 190 17.06 -7.01 -10.32
C GLU A 190 18.26 -7.89 -9.89
N LEU A 191 18.62 -7.84 -8.61
CA LEU A 191 19.72 -8.65 -8.05
C LEU A 191 19.46 -10.16 -8.13
N LEU A 192 18.17 -10.56 -8.09
CA LEU A 192 17.75 -11.95 -8.18
C LEU A 192 17.48 -12.40 -9.62
N GLY A 193 17.63 -11.52 -10.61
CA GLY A 193 17.32 -11.82 -12.03
C GLY A 193 15.83 -12.01 -12.28
N ILE A 194 14.96 -11.44 -11.44
CA ILE A 194 13.51 -11.49 -11.62
C ILE A 194 13.10 -10.23 -12.39
N PRO A 195 12.40 -10.36 -13.53
CA PRO A 195 11.91 -9.21 -14.28
C PRO A 195 11.09 -8.28 -13.39
N SER A 196 11.42 -6.99 -13.39
CA SER A 196 10.65 -6.01 -12.63
C SER A 196 9.36 -5.66 -13.39
N PRO A 197 8.19 -5.66 -12.75
CA PRO A 197 6.95 -5.20 -13.39
C PRO A 197 6.90 -3.67 -13.59
N LYS A 198 7.91 -2.94 -13.12
CA LYS A 198 7.93 -1.46 -13.03
C LYS A 198 8.34 -0.72 -14.31
N ASP A 199 8.33 -1.35 -15.48
CA ASP A 199 8.72 -0.67 -16.72
C ASP A 199 7.66 0.30 -17.27
N ALA A 200 6.43 0.28 -16.74
CA ALA A 200 5.31 1.06 -17.25
C ALA A 200 4.91 2.26 -16.37
N MET A 201 5.15 2.22 -15.05
CA MET A 201 4.73 3.26 -14.10
C MET A 201 5.61 3.24 -12.86
N SER A 202 5.71 4.38 -12.18
CA SER A 202 6.34 4.48 -10.84
C SER A 202 5.32 4.98 -9.83
N GLY A 203 5.51 4.67 -8.53
CA GLY A 203 4.60 5.11 -7.48
C GLY A 203 4.28 6.63 -7.49
N PRO A 204 5.27 7.52 -7.73
CA PRO A 204 4.99 8.96 -7.87
C PRO A 204 4.06 9.35 -9.02
N GLU A 205 3.97 8.54 -10.08
CA GLU A 205 3.11 8.81 -11.25
C GLU A 205 1.66 8.39 -11.01
N VAL A 206 1.39 7.50 -10.04
CA VAL A 206 0.03 7.02 -9.72
C VAL A 206 -0.93 8.19 -9.48
N ASN A 207 -0.46 9.27 -8.83
CA ASN A 207 -1.28 10.44 -8.58
C ASN A 207 -1.75 11.13 -9.87
N GLU A 208 -0.87 11.29 -10.86
CA GLU A 208 -1.20 11.88 -12.17
C GLU A 208 -2.18 10.98 -12.92
N TYR A 209 -1.88 9.68 -13.00
CA TYR A 209 -2.75 8.68 -13.65
C TYR A 209 -4.15 8.65 -13.05
N TYR A 210 -4.25 8.78 -11.73
CA TYR A 210 -5.54 8.80 -11.05
C TYR A 210 -6.38 10.01 -11.44
N TRP A 211 -5.80 11.21 -11.42
CA TRP A 211 -6.50 12.44 -11.74
C TRP A 211 -6.77 12.60 -13.25
N ASP A 212 -6.02 11.90 -14.09
CA ASP A 212 -6.27 11.75 -15.53
C ASP A 212 -7.36 10.69 -15.84
N GLY A 213 -7.88 9.99 -14.83
CA GLY A 213 -8.91 8.97 -15.00
C GLY A 213 -8.40 7.62 -15.51
N ARG A 214 -7.09 7.36 -15.48
CA ARG A 214 -6.41 6.17 -16.01
C ARG A 214 -6.38 5.01 -14.99
N LEU A 215 -7.53 4.69 -14.42
CA LEU A 215 -7.66 3.72 -13.32
C LEU A 215 -7.28 2.28 -13.70
N ASP A 216 -7.55 1.86 -14.93
CA ASP A 216 -7.22 0.50 -15.38
C ASP A 216 -5.69 0.29 -15.49
N GLU A 217 -4.94 1.35 -15.78
CA GLU A 217 -3.49 1.30 -15.82
C GLU A 217 -2.91 1.22 -14.40
N ILE A 218 -3.48 1.96 -13.45
CA ILE A 218 -3.13 1.84 -12.02
C ILE A 218 -3.41 0.42 -11.52
N LYS A 219 -4.56 -0.14 -11.88
CA LYS A 219 -4.90 -1.53 -11.54
C LYS A 219 -3.84 -2.50 -12.07
N THR A 220 -3.50 -2.41 -13.36
CA THR A 220 -2.50 -3.28 -13.98
C THR A 220 -1.12 -3.16 -13.33
N TYR A 221 -0.76 -1.95 -12.91
CA TYR A 221 0.49 -1.70 -12.19
C TYR A 221 0.49 -2.29 -10.77
N CYS A 222 -0.65 -2.25 -10.07
CA CYS A 222 -0.82 -2.76 -8.71
C CYS A 222 -0.89 -4.31 -8.67
N GLU A 223 -1.34 -4.98 -9.76
CA GLU A 223 -1.41 -6.45 -9.90
C GLU A 223 -0.06 -7.07 -10.23
#